data_4879b733c39fafa2ce29c3ab217c38df
#
_entry.id   4879b733c39fafa2ce29c3ab217c38df
#
_cell.length_a   1.000
_cell.length_b   1.000
_cell.length_c   1.000
_cell.angle_alpha   90.00
_cell.angle_beta   90.00
_cell.angle_gamma   90.00
#
_symmetry.space_group_name_H-M   'P 1'
#
loop_
_entity.id
_entity.type
_entity.pdbx_description
1 polymer ?
#
loop_
_entity_poly.entity_id
_entity_poly.type
_entity_poly.pdbx_seq_one_letter_code
_entity_poly.pdbx_strand_id
1 'polypeptide(L)'
;FVTDEIKAVVKAAKEKPVKVIIECDLLSDDEKVIATECCVKAGAAMVKTSTGFVKDGKGATVADIELIKKALGGAKLGIKASAGIRDLAKAKSLVDAGATRLGTSAGVDILKGAEPAKAAY
;
A
#
# COMPACT_ATOMS: atom_id res chain seq x y z
N PHE A 1 16.98 1.73 12.85
CA PHE A 1 15.91 1.42 13.80
C PHE A 1 14.71 0.79 13.08
N VAL A 2 14.05 1.49 12.16
CA VAL A 2 12.86 0.98 11.44
C VAL A 2 13.16 -0.32 10.68
N THR A 3 14.26 -0.37 9.94
CA THR A 3 14.68 -1.60 9.24
C THR A 3 14.84 -2.79 10.18
N ASP A 4 15.42 -2.58 11.35
CA ASP A 4 15.66 -3.65 12.33
C ASP A 4 14.37 -4.13 12.98
N GLU A 5 13.42 -3.24 13.24
CA GLU A 5 12.09 -3.63 13.70
C GLU A 5 11.37 -4.49 12.68
N ILE A 6 11.37 -4.08 11.40
CA ILE A 6 10.75 -4.88 10.33
C ILE A 6 11.44 -6.24 10.20
N LYS A 7 12.77 -6.28 10.25
CA LYS A 7 13.55 -7.55 10.24
C LYS A 7 13.14 -8.49 11.38
N ALA A 8 12.94 -7.95 12.57
CA ALA A 8 12.52 -8.75 13.71
C ALA A 8 11.14 -9.39 13.47
N VAL A 9 10.19 -8.64 12.90
CA VAL A 9 8.87 -9.16 12.53
C VAL A 9 8.96 -10.20 11.43
N VAL A 10 9.73 -9.93 10.37
CA VAL A 10 9.96 -10.88 9.26
C VAL A 10 10.54 -12.18 9.78
N LYS A 11 11.54 -12.11 10.65
CA LYS A 11 12.15 -13.28 11.29
C LYS A 11 11.14 -14.07 12.14
N ALA A 12 10.32 -13.39 12.94
CA ALA A 12 9.30 -14.01 13.77
C ALA A 12 8.18 -14.65 12.93
N ALA A 13 7.86 -14.05 11.78
CA ALA A 13 6.85 -14.57 10.86
C ALA A 13 7.30 -15.84 10.11
N LYS A 14 8.59 -16.14 10.14
CA LYS A 14 9.19 -17.29 9.42
C LYS A 14 8.89 -17.23 7.93
N GLU A 15 8.16 -18.21 7.42
CA GLU A 15 7.80 -18.31 5.98
C GLU A 15 6.54 -17.51 5.61
N LYS A 16 5.86 -16.88 6.58
CA LYS A 16 4.65 -16.11 6.30
C LYS A 16 5.00 -14.73 5.74
N PRO A 17 4.30 -14.27 4.70
CA PRO A 17 4.56 -12.99 4.10
C PRO A 17 4.20 -11.85 5.07
N VAL A 18 5.13 -10.91 5.25
CA VAL A 18 4.91 -9.70 6.03
C VAL A 18 4.62 -8.54 5.10
N LYS A 19 3.51 -7.85 5.34
CA LYS A 19 3.13 -6.61 4.67
C LYS A 19 3.31 -5.44 5.62
N VAL A 20 4.19 -4.52 5.26
CA VAL A 20 4.49 -3.35 6.09
C VAL A 20 3.61 -2.18 5.65
N ILE A 21 2.85 -1.63 6.58
CA ILE A 21 2.05 -0.42 6.36
C ILE A 21 2.96 0.77 6.66
N ILE A 22 3.27 1.57 5.64
CA ILE A 22 4.09 2.78 5.82
C ILE A 22 3.26 4.02 6.18
N GLU A 23 1.95 3.97 6.01
CA GLU A 23 0.98 5.03 6.30
C GLU A 23 1.30 6.33 5.54
N CYS A 24 1.15 6.27 4.22
CA CYS A 24 1.54 7.34 3.29
C CYS A 24 0.98 8.73 3.64
N ASP A 25 -0.25 8.78 4.19
CA ASP A 25 -0.89 10.05 4.55
C ASP A 25 -0.16 10.83 5.65
N LEU A 26 0.74 10.20 6.39
CA LEU A 26 1.53 10.80 7.47
C LEU A 26 2.98 11.11 7.07
N LEU A 27 3.39 10.77 5.85
CA LEU A 27 4.77 10.86 5.40
C LEU A 27 4.93 11.86 4.25
N SER A 28 6.06 12.57 4.25
CA SER A 28 6.53 13.28 3.06
C SER A 28 6.99 12.28 1.97
N ASP A 29 7.15 12.75 0.75
CA ASP A 29 7.59 11.88 -0.34
C ASP A 29 8.98 11.28 -0.10
N ASP A 30 9.91 12.04 0.48
CA ASP A 30 11.23 11.54 0.86
C ASP A 30 11.13 10.46 1.95
N GLU A 31 10.26 10.65 2.94
CA GLU A 31 10.03 9.65 3.98
C GLU A 31 9.38 8.37 3.43
N LYS A 32 8.48 8.48 2.45
CA LYS A 32 7.89 7.31 1.76
C LYS A 32 8.97 6.49 1.04
N VAL A 33 9.91 7.17 0.37
CA VAL A 33 11.06 6.52 -0.27
C VAL A 33 11.90 5.77 0.76
N ILE A 34 12.30 6.45 1.84
CA ILE A 34 13.11 5.86 2.91
C ILE A 34 12.38 4.66 3.55
N ALA A 35 11.10 4.80 3.86
CA ALA A 35 10.30 3.72 4.44
C ALA A 35 10.21 2.51 3.50
N THR A 36 10.06 2.75 2.19
CA THR A 36 10.07 1.68 1.17
C THR A 36 11.41 0.96 1.13
N GLU A 37 12.51 1.70 1.15
CA GLU A 37 13.87 1.11 1.20
C GLU A 37 14.10 0.29 2.47
N CYS A 38 13.57 0.74 3.62
CA CYS A 38 13.61 -0.04 4.85
C CYS A 38 12.88 -1.38 4.69
N CYS A 39 11.73 -1.40 4.02
CA CYS A 39 10.99 -2.63 3.74
C CYS A 39 11.79 -3.59 2.86
N VAL A 40 12.46 -3.08 1.83
CA VAL A 40 13.35 -3.87 0.94
C VAL A 40 14.49 -4.49 1.74
N LYS A 41 15.23 -3.67 2.49
CA LYS A 41 16.39 -4.10 3.31
C LYS A 41 15.99 -5.11 4.39
N ALA A 42 14.77 -5.03 4.88
CA ALA A 42 14.27 -5.92 5.93
C ALA A 42 13.70 -7.25 5.41
N GLY A 43 13.50 -7.38 4.11
CA GLY A 43 12.95 -8.60 3.52
C GLY A 43 11.43 -8.72 3.65
N ALA A 44 10.70 -7.61 3.72
CA ALA A 44 9.25 -7.62 3.68
C ALA A 44 8.73 -8.19 2.34
N ALA A 45 7.55 -8.77 2.34
CA ALA A 45 6.93 -9.30 1.12
C ALA A 45 6.19 -8.21 0.33
N MET A 46 5.64 -7.23 1.02
CA MET A 46 4.86 -6.15 0.43
C MET A 46 5.00 -4.85 1.22
N VAL A 47 4.94 -3.74 0.49
CA VAL A 47 4.67 -2.41 1.07
C VAL A 47 3.18 -2.12 0.94
N LYS A 48 2.53 -1.72 2.02
CA LYS A 48 1.11 -1.31 2.03
C LYS A 48 1.02 0.17 2.33
N THR A 49 0.18 0.89 1.58
CA THR A 49 0.09 2.36 1.67
C THR A 49 -0.51 2.86 2.97
N SER A 50 -1.62 2.30 3.41
CA SER A 50 -2.48 2.97 4.40
C SER A 50 -3.26 2.00 5.27
N THR A 51 -3.61 2.43 6.49
CA THR A 51 -4.60 1.74 7.34
C THR A 51 -6.04 2.09 6.98
N GLY A 52 -6.27 3.32 6.53
CA GLY A 52 -7.60 3.89 6.33
C GLY A 52 -8.15 4.64 7.55
N PHE A 53 -7.36 4.77 8.60
CA PHE A 53 -7.78 5.41 9.86
C PHE A 53 -7.19 6.81 10.09
N VAL A 54 -6.40 7.31 9.16
CA VAL A 54 -5.89 8.69 9.25
C VAL A 54 -7.05 9.66 9.02
N LYS A 55 -7.29 10.54 9.97
CA LYS A 55 -8.31 11.58 9.86
C LYS A 55 -8.01 12.47 8.64
N ASP A 56 -9.01 12.67 7.79
CA ASP A 56 -8.88 13.45 6.53
C ASP A 56 -7.80 12.91 5.57
N GLY A 57 -7.39 11.65 5.73
CA GLY A 57 -6.43 10.98 4.86
C GLY A 57 -6.97 10.76 3.45
N LYS A 58 -6.08 10.84 2.47
CA LYS A 58 -6.41 10.61 1.05
C LYS A 58 -6.53 9.13 0.71
N GLY A 59 -5.94 8.27 1.54
CA GLY A 59 -5.78 6.85 1.25
C GLY A 59 -4.81 6.61 0.09
N ALA A 60 -5.01 5.51 -0.63
CA ALA A 60 -4.13 5.17 -1.75
C ALA A 60 -4.26 6.16 -2.91
N THR A 61 -3.13 6.68 -3.37
CA THR A 61 -3.03 7.56 -4.55
C THR A 61 -2.13 6.95 -5.62
N VAL A 62 -2.39 7.29 -6.87
CA VAL A 62 -1.52 6.88 -8.00
C VAL A 62 -0.09 7.37 -7.76
N ALA A 63 0.08 8.63 -7.35
CA ALA A 63 1.39 9.21 -7.07
C ALA A 63 2.18 8.41 -6.02
N ASP A 64 1.53 7.97 -4.93
CA ASP A 64 2.19 7.15 -3.91
C ASP A 64 2.61 5.78 -4.46
N ILE A 65 1.76 5.14 -5.25
CA ILE A 65 2.09 3.84 -5.87
C ILE A 65 3.29 3.97 -6.82
N GLU A 66 3.29 4.99 -7.67
CA GLU A 66 4.41 5.26 -8.59
C GLU A 66 5.71 5.55 -7.83
N LEU A 67 5.64 6.33 -6.75
CA LEU A 67 6.78 6.66 -5.92
C LEU A 67 7.35 5.41 -5.22
N ILE A 68 6.49 4.59 -4.62
CA ILE A 68 6.88 3.32 -4.00
C ILE A 68 7.50 2.39 -5.05
N LYS A 69 6.85 2.23 -6.20
CA LYS A 69 7.38 1.39 -7.30
C LYS A 69 8.77 1.83 -7.73
N LYS A 70 9.00 3.12 -7.87
CA LYS A 70 10.32 3.67 -8.19
C LYS A 70 11.33 3.39 -7.08
N ALA A 71 10.96 3.57 -5.83
CA ALA A 71 11.82 3.33 -4.67
C ALA A 71 12.18 1.84 -4.49
N LEU A 72 11.32 0.91 -4.92
CA LEU A 72 11.63 -0.53 -4.93
C LEU A 72 12.83 -0.87 -5.81
N GLY A 73 13.10 -0.09 -6.88
CA GLY A 73 14.30 -0.22 -7.70
C GLY A 73 14.53 -1.59 -8.31
N GLY A 74 13.50 -2.34 -8.64
CA GLY A 74 13.61 -3.70 -9.15
C GLY A 74 13.55 -4.81 -8.09
N ALA A 75 13.47 -4.47 -6.81
CA ALA A 75 13.20 -5.43 -5.75
C ALA A 75 11.83 -6.09 -5.95
N LYS A 76 11.72 -7.38 -5.66
CA LYS A 76 10.52 -8.19 -5.93
C LYS A 76 9.48 -8.10 -4.80
N LEU A 77 9.23 -6.92 -4.25
CA LEU A 77 8.15 -6.72 -3.31
C LEU A 77 6.86 -6.38 -4.04
N GLY A 78 5.74 -6.87 -3.51
CA GLY A 78 4.43 -6.40 -3.94
C GLY A 78 4.11 -5.02 -3.35
N ILE A 79 3.15 -4.33 -3.95
CA ILE A 79 2.60 -3.07 -3.46
C ILE A 79 1.11 -3.28 -3.20
N LYS A 80 0.67 -3.09 -1.96
CA LYS A 80 -0.75 -3.13 -1.60
C LYS A 80 -1.28 -1.71 -1.45
N ALA A 81 -2.13 -1.30 -2.39
CA ALA A 81 -2.89 -0.06 -2.29
C ALA A 81 -4.12 -0.28 -1.40
N SER A 82 -4.34 0.57 -0.42
CA SER A 82 -5.47 0.46 0.49
C SER A 82 -5.96 1.82 0.98
N ALA A 83 -7.21 1.84 1.40
CA ALA A 83 -7.99 3.01 1.76
C ALA A 83 -8.44 3.87 0.57
N GLY A 84 -9.67 4.31 0.61
CA GLY A 84 -10.23 5.21 -0.40
C GLY A 84 -10.53 4.58 -1.77
N ILE A 85 -10.48 3.26 -1.88
CA ILE A 85 -10.74 2.54 -3.15
C ILE A 85 -12.19 2.08 -3.16
N ARG A 86 -13.05 2.78 -3.91
CA ARG A 86 -14.51 2.57 -3.85
C ARG A 86 -15.14 2.25 -5.19
N ASP A 87 -14.42 2.42 -6.29
CA ASP A 87 -14.92 2.19 -7.64
C ASP A 87 -13.88 1.53 -8.53
N LEU A 88 -14.35 1.02 -9.66
CA LEU A 88 -13.52 0.31 -10.64
C LEU A 88 -12.47 1.22 -11.28
N ALA A 89 -12.80 2.48 -11.56
CA ALA A 89 -11.87 3.42 -12.19
C ALA A 89 -10.65 3.67 -11.29
N LYS A 90 -10.90 3.91 -10.00
CA LYS A 90 -9.83 4.07 -9.00
C LYS A 90 -9.01 2.79 -8.85
N ALA A 91 -9.67 1.65 -8.77
CA ALA A 91 -8.98 0.35 -8.66
C ALA A 91 -8.04 0.12 -9.86
N LYS A 92 -8.52 0.34 -11.08
CA LYS A 92 -7.71 0.23 -12.31
C LYS A 92 -6.53 1.18 -12.32
N SER A 93 -6.74 2.45 -11.99
CA SER A 93 -5.65 3.45 -11.98
C SER A 93 -4.51 3.06 -11.04
N LEU A 94 -4.82 2.47 -9.89
CA LEU A 94 -3.82 2.01 -8.92
C LEU A 94 -3.07 0.76 -9.42
N VAL A 95 -3.77 -0.16 -10.07
CA VAL A 95 -3.13 -1.35 -10.69
C VAL A 95 -2.22 -0.92 -11.83
N ASP A 96 -2.66 -0.03 -12.70
CA ASP A 96 -1.86 0.50 -13.81
C ASP A 96 -0.60 1.24 -13.30
N ALA A 97 -0.69 1.91 -12.18
CA ALA A 97 0.44 2.57 -11.53
C ALA A 97 1.47 1.58 -10.92
N GLY A 98 1.06 0.33 -10.65
CA GLY A 98 1.95 -0.72 -10.16
C GLY A 98 1.49 -1.45 -8.90
N ALA A 99 0.30 -1.18 -8.38
CA ALA A 99 -0.24 -1.95 -7.26
C ALA A 99 -0.47 -3.41 -7.68
N THR A 100 -0.01 -4.34 -6.87
CA THR A 100 -0.16 -5.78 -7.09
C THR A 100 -1.28 -6.38 -6.25
N ARG A 101 -1.78 -5.61 -5.29
CA ARG A 101 -2.92 -5.98 -4.44
C ARG A 101 -3.71 -4.75 -4.05
N LEU A 102 -5.01 -4.90 -3.94
CA LEU A 102 -5.91 -3.85 -3.47
C LEU A 102 -6.55 -4.28 -2.15
N GLY A 103 -6.64 -3.34 -1.21
CA GLY A 103 -7.38 -3.50 0.03
C GLY A 103 -8.59 -2.56 0.01
N THR A 104 -9.78 -3.10 -0.07
CA THR A 104 -11.02 -2.32 -0.19
C THR A 104 -12.19 -3.02 0.47
N SER A 105 -13.13 -2.25 1.00
CA SER A 105 -14.44 -2.76 1.45
C SER A 105 -15.48 -2.83 0.32
N ALA A 106 -15.17 -2.26 -0.84
CA ALA A 106 -16.07 -2.23 -2.01
C ALA A 106 -15.71 -3.29 -3.08
N GLY A 107 -14.98 -4.35 -2.70
CA GLY A 107 -14.44 -5.33 -3.66
C GLY A 107 -15.50 -6.00 -4.52
N VAL A 108 -16.65 -6.34 -3.96
CA VAL A 108 -17.76 -6.96 -4.71
C VAL A 108 -18.31 -6.01 -5.77
N ASP A 109 -18.53 -4.75 -5.40
CA ASP A 109 -19.07 -3.74 -6.33
C ASP A 109 -18.06 -3.40 -7.43
N ILE A 110 -16.78 -3.32 -7.09
CA ILE A 110 -15.68 -3.11 -8.05
C ILE A 110 -15.66 -4.26 -9.08
N LEU A 111 -15.74 -5.50 -8.63
CA LEU A 111 -15.73 -6.67 -9.52
C LEU A 111 -16.97 -6.74 -10.43
N LYS A 112 -18.11 -6.25 -9.96
CA LYS A 112 -19.33 -6.14 -10.76
C LYS A 112 -19.34 -4.93 -11.68
N GLY A 113 -18.36 -4.01 -11.57
CA GLY A 113 -18.36 -2.74 -12.29
C GLY A 113 -19.47 -1.79 -11.87
N ALA A 114 -20.00 -1.97 -10.66
CA ALA A 114 -21.08 -1.12 -10.14
C ALA A 114 -20.58 0.30 -9.84
N GLU A 115 -21.50 1.28 -9.93
CA GLU A 115 -21.24 2.63 -9.43
C GLU A 115 -20.95 2.58 -7.92
N PRO A 116 -20.04 3.44 -7.42
CA PRO A 116 -19.71 3.44 -6.01
C PRO A 116 -20.92 3.78 -5.16
N ALA A 117 -21.19 2.96 -4.17
CA ALA A 117 -22.16 3.31 -3.15
C ALA A 117 -21.73 4.61 -2.47
N LYS A 118 -22.68 5.52 -2.21
CA LYS A 118 -22.39 6.72 -1.42
C LYS A 118 -21.82 6.27 -0.08
N ALA A 119 -20.64 6.78 0.25
CA ALA A 119 -19.98 6.39 1.48
C ALA A 119 -20.86 6.75 2.69
N ALA A 120 -21.07 5.77 3.56
CA ALA A 120 -21.79 5.96 4.82
C ALA A 120 -20.88 6.53 5.93
N TYR A 121 -19.58 6.71 5.67
CA TYR A 121 -18.56 7.22 6.60
C TYR A 121 -17.41 7.86 5.89
#